data_ab21f35afebcea650f7c56c6075ef420
#
_entry.id   ab21f35afebcea650f7c56c6075ef420
#
_cell.length_a   1.000
_cell.length_b   1.000
_cell.length_c   1.000
_cell.angle_alpha   90.00
_cell.angle_beta   90.00
_cell.angle_gamma   90.00
#
_symmetry.space_group_name_H-M   'P 1'
#
loop_
_entity.id
_entity.type
_entity.pdbx_description
1 polymer ?
#
loop_
_entity_poly.entity_id
_entity_poly.type
_entity_poly.pdbx_seq_one_letter_code
_entity_poly.pdbx_strand_id
1 'polypeptide(L)'
;MIIAMMLVYGIRNAFSVFFDPVLDEFQWYRGSTAIMLSLNILVYGLTAPIAGSLVDRWKPRVVAFTGIITLTMATFLCAFAGELWHFYVLFGILVPVGTAFCGTPILTPSLMNWFSKKRGLAIGLGQIGGGLSFAYGLLIEVVISQWGWRPSFYVMAGILLVVLLPLYYIFFYYRPEDNNLKAYGADEITDETVIESIETPASREWTLRSAVKTPNIWLLVFSEFFYWGTGNYLVIAHQIKFAVDMGYTSILAASVFALFGIASIGGQLCA
;
A
#
# COMPACT_ATOMS: atom_id res chain seq x y z
N MET A 1 -9.17 6.25 -5.35
CA MET A 1 -8.42 5.11 -4.80
C MET A 1 -7.17 4.78 -5.62
N ILE A 2 -7.22 4.61 -6.94
CA ILE A 2 -6.07 4.22 -7.79
C ILE A 2 -4.83 5.09 -7.55
N ILE A 3 -4.96 6.42 -7.71
CA ILE A 3 -3.85 7.37 -7.50
C ILE A 3 -3.31 7.30 -6.06
N ALA A 4 -4.19 7.20 -5.08
CA ALA A 4 -3.78 7.09 -3.69
C ALA A 4 -2.95 5.83 -3.43
N MET A 5 -3.41 4.67 -3.92
CA MET A 5 -2.69 3.41 -3.80
C MET A 5 -1.34 3.43 -4.53
N MET A 6 -1.30 4.01 -5.74
CA MET A 6 -0.07 4.18 -6.51
C MET A 6 0.98 4.98 -5.71
N LEU A 7 0.60 6.12 -5.15
CA LEU A 7 1.52 6.98 -4.42
C LEU A 7 1.94 6.38 -3.07
N VAL A 8 0.99 5.86 -2.29
CA VAL A 8 1.25 5.32 -0.96
C VAL A 8 2.16 4.09 -1.02
N TYR A 9 1.88 3.14 -1.94
CA TYR A 9 2.73 1.96 -2.11
C TYR A 9 3.97 2.23 -2.96
N GLY A 10 3.93 3.27 -3.81
CA GLY A 10 5.08 3.67 -4.62
C GLY A 10 6.30 4.02 -3.78
N ILE A 11 6.12 4.64 -2.62
CA ILE A 11 7.24 4.95 -1.70
C ILE A 11 7.92 3.67 -1.21
N ARG A 12 7.15 2.65 -0.82
CA ARG A 12 7.72 1.38 -0.38
C ARG A 12 8.38 0.61 -1.52
N ASN A 13 7.74 0.58 -2.70
CA ASN A 13 8.27 -0.13 -3.86
C ASN A 13 9.49 0.57 -4.47
N ALA A 14 9.64 1.89 -4.30
CA ALA A 14 10.85 2.62 -4.67
C ALA A 14 12.08 2.20 -3.84
N PHE A 15 11.90 1.42 -2.73
CA PHE A 15 13.02 0.89 -1.95
C PHE A 15 14.04 0.16 -2.82
N SER A 16 13.60 -0.66 -3.76
CA SER A 16 14.47 -1.41 -4.66
C SER A 16 15.33 -0.54 -5.57
N VAL A 17 14.92 0.72 -5.77
CA VAL A 17 15.60 1.69 -6.63
C VAL A 17 16.63 2.51 -5.85
N PHE A 18 16.31 2.98 -4.66
CA PHE A 18 17.27 3.75 -3.86
C PHE A 18 18.17 2.89 -2.95
N PHE A 19 17.94 1.57 -2.92
CA PHE A 19 18.75 0.64 -2.13
C PHE A 19 20.24 0.72 -2.47
N ASP A 20 20.58 0.64 -3.76
CA ASP A 20 21.96 0.68 -4.22
C ASP A 20 22.65 2.02 -4.01
N PRO A 21 22.07 3.17 -4.43
CA PRO A 21 22.69 4.47 -4.19
C PRO A 21 22.96 4.78 -2.72
N VAL A 22 22.07 4.35 -1.83
CA VAL A 22 22.26 4.52 -0.38
C VAL A 22 23.35 3.60 0.14
N LEU A 23 23.35 2.35 -0.30
CA LEU A 23 24.37 1.36 0.10
C LEU A 23 25.77 1.80 -0.35
N ASP A 24 25.89 2.31 -1.57
CA ASP A 24 27.16 2.75 -2.15
C ASP A 24 27.70 4.02 -1.48
N GLU A 25 26.84 4.96 -1.10
CA GLU A 25 27.27 6.19 -0.44
C GLU A 25 27.83 5.93 0.97
N PHE A 26 27.11 5.08 1.72
CA PHE A 26 27.45 4.83 3.13
C PHE A 26 28.31 3.59 3.36
N GLN A 27 28.58 2.80 2.32
CA GLN A 27 29.34 1.52 2.38
C GLN A 27 28.80 0.56 3.45
N TRP A 28 27.47 0.52 3.62
CA TRP A 28 26.83 -0.38 4.57
C TRP A 28 26.75 -1.81 4.05
N TYR A 29 26.60 -2.76 4.96
CA TYR A 29 26.37 -4.15 4.57
C TYR A 29 24.98 -4.32 3.98
N ARG A 30 24.87 -5.08 2.89
CA ARG A 30 23.58 -5.38 2.22
C ARG A 30 22.52 -5.92 3.18
N GLY A 31 22.93 -6.82 4.11
CA GLY A 31 22.02 -7.40 5.09
C GLY A 31 21.42 -6.37 6.04
N SER A 32 22.24 -5.47 6.59
CA SER A 32 21.76 -4.41 7.49
C SER A 32 20.86 -3.42 6.76
N THR A 33 21.17 -3.09 5.51
CA THR A 33 20.31 -2.21 4.70
C THR A 33 18.97 -2.89 4.35
N ALA A 34 18.97 -4.18 4.05
CA ALA A 34 17.74 -4.95 3.78
C ALA A 34 16.79 -5.03 5.00
N ILE A 35 17.32 -4.91 6.23
CA ILE A 35 16.49 -4.85 7.46
C ILE A 35 15.49 -3.69 7.42
N MET A 36 15.80 -2.57 6.75
CA MET A 36 14.85 -1.45 6.58
C MET A 36 13.53 -1.92 5.97
N LEU A 37 13.59 -2.71 4.89
CA LEU A 37 12.39 -3.22 4.22
C LEU A 37 11.70 -4.30 5.05
N SER A 38 12.45 -5.19 5.69
CA SER A 38 11.89 -6.21 6.57
C SER A 38 11.13 -5.58 7.73
N LEU A 39 11.71 -4.54 8.35
CA LEU A 39 11.08 -3.78 9.42
C LEU A 39 9.84 -3.05 8.92
N ASN A 40 9.90 -2.45 7.72
CA ASN A 40 8.78 -1.79 7.08
C ASN A 40 7.57 -2.75 6.90
N ILE A 41 7.81 -3.95 6.38
CA ILE A 41 6.76 -4.96 6.19
C ILE A 41 6.19 -5.43 7.53
N LEU A 42 7.05 -5.70 8.51
CA LEU A 42 6.63 -6.13 9.85
C LEU A 42 5.77 -5.05 10.53
N VAL A 43 6.24 -3.81 10.57
CA VAL A 43 5.52 -2.70 11.21
C VAL A 43 4.21 -2.42 10.48
N TYR A 44 4.18 -2.48 9.15
CA TYR A 44 2.94 -2.37 8.40
C TYR A 44 1.93 -3.45 8.81
N GLY A 45 2.36 -4.72 8.88
CA GLY A 45 1.50 -5.83 9.29
C GLY A 45 0.93 -5.67 10.71
N LEU A 46 1.74 -5.17 11.64
CA LEU A 46 1.30 -4.89 13.02
C LEU A 46 0.38 -3.66 13.11
N THR A 47 0.61 -2.65 12.27
CA THR A 47 -0.13 -1.39 12.31
C THR A 47 -1.46 -1.47 11.56
N ALA A 48 -1.57 -2.30 10.52
CA ALA A 48 -2.78 -2.41 9.69
C ALA A 48 -4.05 -2.77 10.50
N PRO A 49 -4.06 -3.75 11.43
CA PRO A 49 -5.21 -4.01 12.30
C PRO A 49 -5.54 -2.85 13.22
N ILE A 50 -4.51 -2.13 13.70
CA ILE A 50 -4.68 -0.94 14.55
C ILE A 50 -5.36 0.17 13.75
N ALA A 51 -4.90 0.43 12.51
CA ALA A 51 -5.50 1.39 11.61
C ALA A 51 -6.99 1.08 11.35
N GLY A 52 -7.33 -0.18 11.06
CA GLY A 52 -8.73 -0.62 10.91
C GLY A 52 -9.56 -0.33 12.16
N SER A 53 -9.08 -0.71 13.35
CA SER A 53 -9.80 -0.49 14.60
C SER A 53 -9.95 1.00 14.95
N LEU A 54 -9.00 1.84 14.58
CA LEU A 54 -9.08 3.29 14.76
C LEU A 54 -10.13 3.92 13.83
N VAL A 55 -10.24 3.44 12.59
CA VAL A 55 -11.27 3.88 11.64
C VAL A 55 -12.68 3.55 12.14
N ASP A 56 -12.85 2.41 12.79
CA ASP A 56 -14.15 2.01 13.37
C ASP A 56 -14.56 2.86 14.57
N ARG A 57 -13.58 3.36 15.34
CA ARG A 57 -13.82 4.12 16.59
C ARG A 57 -13.76 5.63 16.39
N TRP A 58 -12.95 6.11 15.49
CA TRP A 58 -12.68 7.54 15.26
C TRP A 58 -13.25 7.97 13.90
N LYS A 59 -13.11 9.26 13.60
CA LYS A 59 -13.47 9.80 12.28
C LYS A 59 -12.46 9.29 11.23
N PRO A 60 -12.87 8.49 10.24
CA PRO A 60 -11.98 7.91 9.23
C PRO A 60 -11.10 8.94 8.52
N ARG A 61 -11.63 10.13 8.28
CA ARG A 61 -10.88 11.25 7.69
C ARG A 61 -9.68 11.66 8.54
N VAL A 62 -9.85 11.75 9.86
CA VAL A 62 -8.76 12.15 10.76
C VAL A 62 -7.65 11.11 10.72
N VAL A 63 -8.00 9.82 10.75
CA VAL A 63 -7.01 8.72 10.68
C VAL A 63 -6.26 8.78 9.34
N ALA A 64 -6.96 8.97 8.23
CA ALA A 64 -6.34 9.10 6.91
C ALA A 64 -5.39 10.30 6.82
N PHE A 65 -5.80 11.47 7.31
CA PHE A 65 -4.94 12.67 7.30
C PHE A 65 -3.71 12.53 8.19
N THR A 66 -3.84 11.94 9.38
CA THR A 66 -2.67 11.66 10.23
C THR A 66 -1.71 10.70 9.52
N GLY A 67 -2.24 9.70 8.79
CA GLY A 67 -1.44 8.81 7.96
C GLY A 67 -0.67 9.54 6.86
N ILE A 68 -1.33 10.43 6.11
CA ILE A 68 -0.70 11.19 5.03
C ILE A 68 0.39 12.11 5.59
N ILE A 69 0.12 12.82 6.67
CA ILE A 69 1.11 13.71 7.30
C ILE A 69 2.31 12.90 7.78
N THR A 70 2.08 11.79 8.49
CA THR A 70 3.16 10.91 8.97
C THR A 70 3.99 10.37 7.81
N LEU A 71 3.34 9.88 6.74
CA LEU A 71 4.00 9.35 5.55
C LEU A 71 4.85 10.41 4.85
N THR A 72 4.28 11.62 4.65
CA THR A 72 4.96 12.73 4.00
C THR A 72 6.17 13.20 4.81
N MET A 73 5.99 13.39 6.12
CA MET A 73 7.07 13.81 7.01
C MET A 73 8.19 12.76 7.09
N ALA A 74 7.84 11.49 7.24
CA ALA A 74 8.82 10.41 7.28
C ALA A 74 9.62 10.34 5.96
N THR A 75 8.92 10.42 4.81
CA THR A 75 9.56 10.42 3.49
C THR A 75 10.47 11.64 3.32
N PHE A 76 10.03 12.83 3.71
CA PHE A 76 10.82 14.05 3.65
C PHE A 76 12.08 13.95 4.51
N LEU A 77 11.95 13.45 5.74
CA LEU A 77 13.06 13.32 6.68
C LEU A 77 14.09 12.26 6.22
N CYS A 78 13.71 11.27 5.42
CA CYS A 78 14.66 10.31 4.83
C CYS A 78 15.75 11.01 3.99
N ALA A 79 15.47 12.17 3.39
CA ALA A 79 16.47 12.93 2.65
C ALA A 79 17.64 13.43 3.53
N PHE A 80 17.42 13.61 4.83
CA PHE A 80 18.43 14.06 5.80
C PHE A 80 19.10 12.89 6.53
N ALA A 81 18.75 11.65 6.18
CA ALA A 81 19.35 10.50 6.83
C ALA A 81 20.85 10.42 6.52
N GLY A 82 21.67 10.33 7.56
CA GLY A 82 23.12 10.19 7.48
C GLY A 82 23.63 8.90 8.11
N GLU A 83 22.78 8.18 8.83
CA GLU A 83 23.10 6.93 9.50
C GLU A 83 22.02 5.88 9.28
N LEU A 84 22.41 4.60 9.40
CA LEU A 84 21.52 3.47 9.14
C LEU A 84 20.28 3.45 10.06
N TRP A 85 20.45 3.82 11.31
CA TRP A 85 19.34 3.84 12.27
C TRP A 85 18.28 4.91 11.94
N HIS A 86 18.66 6.03 11.27
CA HIS A 86 17.69 6.99 10.76
C HIS A 86 16.71 6.31 9.78
N PHE A 87 17.23 5.50 8.85
CA PHE A 87 16.38 4.75 7.93
C PHE A 87 15.54 3.69 8.62
N TYR A 88 16.05 3.03 9.67
CA TYR A 88 15.25 2.08 10.44
C TYR A 88 14.04 2.76 11.07
N VAL A 89 14.21 3.95 11.64
CA VAL A 89 13.11 4.70 12.26
C VAL A 89 12.20 5.32 11.19
N LEU A 90 12.77 6.03 10.22
CA LEU A 90 11.98 6.79 9.26
C LEU A 90 11.31 5.86 8.25
N PHE A 91 12.10 5.08 7.52
CA PHE A 91 11.58 4.18 6.47
C PHE A 91 11.03 2.87 7.03
N GLY A 92 11.67 2.31 8.06
CA GLY A 92 11.27 1.03 8.66
C GLY A 92 10.07 1.12 9.58
N ILE A 93 9.86 2.24 10.29
CA ILE A 93 8.77 2.40 11.27
C ILE A 93 7.75 3.45 10.83
N LEU A 94 8.15 4.70 10.58
CA LEU A 94 7.20 5.79 10.36
C LEU A 94 6.50 5.70 8.99
N VAL A 95 7.22 5.35 7.93
CA VAL A 95 6.62 5.15 6.60
C VAL A 95 5.52 4.10 6.63
N PRO A 96 5.72 2.88 7.16
CA PRO A 96 4.64 1.88 7.18
C PRO A 96 3.48 2.24 8.10
N VAL A 97 3.70 2.95 9.20
CA VAL A 97 2.61 3.50 10.04
C VAL A 97 1.76 4.47 9.22
N GLY A 98 2.38 5.43 8.54
CA GLY A 98 1.69 6.35 7.65
C GLY A 98 0.95 5.61 6.53
N THR A 99 1.61 4.63 5.89
CA THR A 99 1.01 3.80 4.84
C THR A 99 -0.21 3.02 5.32
N ALA A 100 -0.18 2.45 6.52
CA ALA A 100 -1.31 1.73 7.10
C ALA A 100 -2.50 2.65 7.38
N PHE A 101 -2.24 3.89 7.80
CA PHE A 101 -3.28 4.87 8.15
C PHE A 101 -3.89 5.60 6.95
N CYS A 102 -3.32 5.51 5.75
CA CYS A 102 -3.89 6.11 4.54
C CYS A 102 -4.02 5.14 3.34
N GLY A 103 -3.60 3.88 3.49
CA GLY A 103 -3.60 2.87 2.44
C GLY A 103 -4.79 1.90 2.49
N THR A 104 -4.53 0.65 2.09
CA THR A 104 -5.53 -0.42 1.95
C THR A 104 -6.42 -0.61 3.18
N PRO A 105 -5.92 -0.59 4.45
CA PRO A 105 -6.76 -0.83 5.61
C PRO A 105 -7.93 0.14 5.74
N ILE A 106 -7.81 1.35 5.16
CA ILE A 106 -8.86 2.37 5.17
C ILE A 106 -9.60 2.45 3.84
N LEU A 107 -8.87 2.38 2.72
CA LEU A 107 -9.46 2.57 1.40
C LEU A 107 -10.35 1.41 0.96
N THR A 108 -9.98 0.16 1.29
CA THR A 108 -10.79 -1.00 0.88
C THR A 108 -12.14 -1.05 1.61
N PRO A 109 -12.23 -0.91 2.94
CA PRO A 109 -13.52 -0.82 3.61
C PRO A 109 -14.36 0.38 3.16
N SER A 110 -13.72 1.54 2.90
CA SER A 110 -14.42 2.69 2.34
C SER A 110 -15.07 2.34 1.01
N LEU A 111 -14.34 1.69 0.10
CA LEU A 111 -14.88 1.28 -1.19
C LEU A 111 -16.03 0.27 -1.04
N MET A 112 -15.93 -0.66 -0.10
CA MET A 112 -16.99 -1.63 0.20
C MET A 112 -18.27 -0.96 0.73
N ASN A 113 -18.16 0.19 1.40
CA ASN A 113 -19.32 0.98 1.84
C ASN A 113 -20.02 1.69 0.66
N TRP A 114 -19.26 2.10 -0.37
CA TRP A 114 -19.80 2.79 -1.54
C TRP A 114 -20.46 1.85 -2.55
N PHE A 115 -20.15 0.56 -2.55
CA PHE A 115 -20.65 -0.42 -3.52
C PHE A 115 -21.36 -1.55 -2.81
N SER A 116 -22.70 -1.63 -2.92
CA SER A 116 -23.50 -2.79 -2.49
C SER A 116 -23.51 -3.87 -3.58
N LYS A 117 -23.49 -3.46 -4.86
CA LYS A 117 -23.41 -4.32 -6.04
C LYS A 117 -22.03 -4.21 -6.68
N LYS A 118 -21.53 -5.30 -7.30
CA LYS A 118 -20.23 -5.37 -7.99
C LYS A 118 -19.01 -5.01 -7.10
N ARG A 119 -19.05 -5.36 -5.81
CA ARG A 119 -17.99 -5.09 -4.84
C ARG A 119 -16.62 -5.62 -5.30
N GLY A 120 -16.57 -6.84 -5.85
CA GLY A 120 -15.33 -7.44 -6.36
C GLY A 120 -14.68 -6.59 -7.46
N LEU A 121 -15.47 -6.18 -8.45
CA LEU A 121 -14.99 -5.31 -9.53
C LEU A 121 -14.49 -3.96 -9.00
N ALA A 122 -15.22 -3.34 -8.06
CA ALA A 122 -14.82 -2.08 -7.46
C ALA A 122 -13.47 -2.21 -6.72
N ILE A 123 -13.29 -3.29 -5.95
CA ILE A 123 -12.04 -3.59 -5.26
C ILE A 123 -10.91 -3.85 -6.26
N GLY A 124 -11.13 -4.68 -7.28
CA GLY A 124 -10.16 -4.98 -8.34
C GLY A 124 -9.68 -3.71 -9.05
N LEU A 125 -10.61 -2.85 -9.47
CA LEU A 125 -10.29 -1.54 -10.07
C LEU A 125 -9.51 -0.65 -9.08
N GLY A 126 -9.89 -0.66 -7.81
CA GLY A 126 -9.17 0.10 -6.78
C GLY A 126 -7.73 -0.37 -6.59
N GLN A 127 -7.48 -1.67 -6.70
CA GLN A 127 -6.15 -2.29 -6.54
C GLN A 127 -5.21 -2.06 -7.74
N ILE A 128 -5.69 -1.62 -8.90
CA ILE A 128 -4.85 -1.22 -10.05
C ILE A 128 -3.76 -0.25 -9.62
N GLY A 129 -4.05 0.65 -8.68
CA GLY A 129 -3.06 1.56 -8.11
C GLY A 129 -1.87 0.86 -7.46
N GLY A 130 -2.09 -0.32 -6.87
CA GLY A 130 -1.02 -1.18 -6.35
C GLY A 130 -0.08 -1.67 -7.45
N GLY A 131 -0.60 -2.09 -8.60
CA GLY A 131 0.20 -2.43 -9.79
C GLY A 131 0.95 -1.22 -10.35
N LEU A 132 0.28 -0.06 -10.47
CA LEU A 132 0.91 1.18 -10.95
C LEU A 132 2.00 1.70 -10.01
N SER A 133 2.00 1.31 -8.73
CA SER A 133 3.03 1.71 -7.77
C SER A 133 4.44 1.21 -8.15
N PHE A 134 4.55 0.16 -8.96
CA PHE A 134 5.83 -0.30 -9.49
C PHE A 134 6.38 0.63 -10.59
N ALA A 135 5.48 1.21 -11.40
CA ALA A 135 5.86 2.21 -12.40
C ALA A 135 6.33 3.52 -11.73
N TYR A 136 5.84 3.83 -10.52
CA TYR A 136 6.34 4.94 -9.72
C TYR A 136 7.83 4.80 -9.40
N GLY A 137 8.31 3.56 -9.17
CA GLY A 137 9.74 3.27 -8.97
C GLY A 137 10.60 3.71 -10.16
N LEU A 138 10.12 3.53 -11.40
CA LEU A 138 10.82 3.98 -12.60
C LEU A 138 10.94 5.51 -12.64
N LEU A 139 9.89 6.25 -12.27
CA LEU A 139 9.96 7.71 -12.17
C LEU A 139 11.03 8.15 -11.17
N ILE A 140 11.09 7.48 -10.03
CA ILE A 140 12.08 7.79 -8.98
C ILE A 140 13.50 7.43 -9.43
N GLU A 141 13.70 6.33 -10.19
CA GLU A 141 15.00 6.00 -10.77
C GLU A 141 15.50 7.09 -11.71
N VAL A 142 14.63 7.66 -12.54
CA VAL A 142 14.99 8.80 -13.41
C VAL A 142 15.42 10.02 -12.57
N VAL A 143 14.75 10.28 -11.47
CA VAL A 143 15.13 11.39 -10.56
C VAL A 143 16.48 11.09 -9.90
N ILE A 144 16.70 9.85 -9.43
CA ILE A 144 17.95 9.43 -8.80
C ILE A 144 19.13 9.53 -9.77
N SER A 145 18.95 9.08 -11.01
CA SER A 145 20.02 9.09 -12.02
C SER A 145 20.47 10.51 -12.42
N GLN A 146 19.60 11.50 -12.30
CA GLN A 146 19.90 12.89 -12.64
C GLN A 146 20.35 13.74 -11.45
N TRP A 147 19.73 13.54 -10.28
CA TRP A 147 19.91 14.45 -9.13
C TRP A 147 20.35 13.73 -7.84
N GLY A 148 20.45 12.40 -7.89
CA GLY A 148 20.80 11.59 -6.72
C GLY A 148 19.60 11.21 -5.84
N TRP A 149 19.85 10.34 -4.87
CA TRP A 149 18.78 9.74 -4.06
C TRP A 149 18.15 10.72 -3.03
N ARG A 150 18.91 11.68 -2.47
CA ARG A 150 18.35 12.65 -1.51
C ARG A 150 17.28 13.55 -2.13
N PRO A 151 17.49 14.19 -3.28
CA PRO A 151 16.44 14.94 -3.98
C PRO A 151 15.21 14.10 -4.32
N SER A 152 15.36 12.79 -4.58
CA SER A 152 14.22 11.93 -4.87
C SER A 152 13.24 11.82 -3.70
N PHE A 153 13.72 11.86 -2.45
CA PHE A 153 12.84 11.89 -1.27
C PHE A 153 12.07 13.22 -1.16
N TYR A 154 12.68 14.36 -1.54
CA TYR A 154 11.94 15.63 -1.60
C TYR A 154 10.85 15.60 -2.67
N VAL A 155 11.15 15.04 -3.85
CA VAL A 155 10.16 14.88 -4.92
C VAL A 155 9.03 13.97 -4.47
N MET A 156 9.32 12.82 -3.86
CA MET A 156 8.30 11.90 -3.33
C MET A 156 7.42 12.57 -2.27
N ALA A 157 8.02 13.25 -1.30
CA ALA A 157 7.27 13.97 -0.26
C ALA A 157 6.43 15.12 -0.84
N GLY A 158 6.96 15.85 -1.83
CA GLY A 158 6.25 16.90 -2.55
C GLY A 158 5.02 16.38 -3.30
N ILE A 159 5.15 15.25 -3.98
CA ILE A 159 4.02 14.58 -4.67
C ILE A 159 2.95 14.16 -3.67
N LEU A 160 3.33 13.59 -2.51
CA LEU A 160 2.37 13.24 -1.46
C LEU A 160 1.61 14.47 -0.95
N LEU A 161 2.33 15.55 -0.69
CA LEU A 161 1.71 16.77 -0.18
C LEU A 161 0.78 17.43 -1.19
N VAL A 162 1.24 17.55 -2.46
CA VAL A 162 0.53 18.32 -3.50
C VAL A 162 -0.59 17.49 -4.14
N VAL A 163 -0.43 16.18 -4.24
CA VAL A 163 -1.42 15.31 -4.91
C VAL A 163 -2.26 14.54 -3.91
N LEU A 164 -1.64 13.82 -2.97
CA LEU A 164 -2.38 12.92 -2.09
C LEU A 164 -3.23 13.67 -1.06
N LEU A 165 -2.70 14.74 -0.46
CA LEU A 165 -3.41 15.49 0.56
C LEU A 165 -4.66 16.19 0.00
N PRO A 166 -4.63 16.94 -1.13
CA PRO A 166 -5.85 17.50 -1.72
C PRO A 166 -6.81 16.41 -2.21
N LEU A 167 -6.29 15.30 -2.76
CA LEU A 167 -7.12 14.19 -3.20
C LEU A 167 -7.98 13.64 -2.05
N TYR A 168 -7.38 13.43 -0.88
CA TYR A 168 -8.14 13.00 0.30
C TYR A 168 -9.03 14.09 0.87
N TYR A 169 -8.60 15.33 0.84
CA TYR A 169 -9.42 16.44 1.32
C TYR A 169 -10.72 16.59 0.54
N ILE A 170 -10.65 16.48 -0.78
CA ILE A 170 -11.79 16.72 -1.68
C ILE A 170 -12.64 15.46 -1.84
N PHE A 171 -12.01 14.29 -2.05
CA PHE A 171 -12.71 13.09 -2.52
C PHE A 171 -12.85 11.98 -1.48
N PHE A 172 -12.17 12.06 -0.33
CA PHE A 172 -12.26 10.98 0.64
C PHE A 172 -13.47 11.13 1.55
N TYR A 173 -14.53 10.37 1.24
CA TYR A 173 -15.68 10.13 2.09
C TYR A 173 -15.72 8.63 2.41
N TYR A 174 -15.74 8.30 3.70
CA TYR A 174 -15.67 6.91 4.13
C TYR A 174 -16.98 6.15 3.86
N ARG A 175 -18.12 6.87 4.01
CA ARG A 175 -19.47 6.36 3.74
C ARG A 175 -20.20 7.27 2.76
N PRO A 176 -21.08 6.70 1.90
CA PRO A 176 -21.88 7.51 1.00
C PRO A 176 -22.82 8.47 1.75
N GLU A 177 -23.31 8.07 2.95
CA GLU A 177 -24.18 8.89 3.80
C GLU A 177 -23.48 10.18 4.26
N ASP A 178 -22.15 10.18 4.41
CA ASP A 178 -21.36 11.36 4.77
C ASP A 178 -21.49 12.49 3.73
N ASN A 179 -21.95 12.16 2.52
CA ASN A 179 -22.18 13.09 1.41
C ASN A 179 -23.64 13.09 0.91
N ASN A 180 -24.60 12.64 1.73
CA ASN A 180 -26.02 12.51 1.40
C ASN A 180 -26.29 11.65 0.14
N LEU A 181 -25.46 10.65 -0.11
CA LEU A 181 -25.58 9.71 -1.22
C LEU A 181 -25.90 8.31 -0.69
N LYS A 182 -26.50 7.47 -1.54
CA LYS A 182 -26.71 6.05 -1.27
C LYS A 182 -25.59 5.23 -1.90
N ALA A 183 -25.32 4.05 -1.34
CA ALA A 183 -24.39 3.10 -1.92
C ALA A 183 -24.91 2.64 -3.29
N TYR A 184 -23.98 2.47 -4.24
CA TYR A 184 -24.33 1.98 -5.58
C TYR A 184 -24.98 0.59 -5.52
N GLY A 185 -26.18 0.48 -6.09
CA GLY A 185 -26.97 -0.77 -6.10
C GLY A 185 -27.77 -1.02 -4.82
N ALA A 186 -27.86 -0.08 -3.88
CA ALA A 186 -28.64 -0.23 -2.65
C ALA A 186 -30.16 -0.36 -2.93
N ASP A 187 -30.67 0.39 -3.92
CA ASP A 187 -32.10 0.41 -4.26
C ASP A 187 -32.57 -0.85 -5.03
N GLU A 188 -31.66 -1.60 -5.67
CA GLU A 188 -31.98 -2.84 -6.38
C GLU A 188 -32.08 -4.08 -5.45
N ILE A 189 -31.59 -3.98 -4.22
CA ILE A 189 -31.66 -5.06 -3.22
C ILE A 189 -32.99 -5.06 -2.49
N THR A 190 -33.82 -4.04 -2.69
CA THR A 190 -35.15 -3.88 -2.06
C THR A 190 -36.26 -4.63 -2.81
N ASP A 191 -35.99 -5.28 -3.95
CA ASP A 191 -36.97 -6.16 -4.60
C ASP A 191 -37.17 -7.42 -3.75
N GLU A 192 -38.35 -7.55 -3.19
CA GLU A 192 -38.79 -8.60 -2.25
C GLU A 192 -38.59 -10.04 -2.77
N THR A 193 -38.30 -10.22 -4.04
CA THR A 193 -38.03 -11.53 -4.67
C THR A 193 -36.66 -12.15 -4.32
N VAL A 194 -35.72 -11.37 -3.74
CA VAL A 194 -34.40 -11.87 -3.32
C VAL A 194 -34.39 -12.30 -1.85
N ILE A 195 -35.37 -11.87 -1.08
CA ILE A 195 -35.46 -12.20 0.37
C ILE A 195 -35.87 -13.66 0.60
N GLU A 196 -36.57 -14.27 -0.33
CA GLU A 196 -37.10 -15.65 -0.18
C GLU A 196 -36.10 -16.76 -0.53
N SER A 197 -34.97 -16.46 -1.17
CA SER A 197 -33.99 -17.47 -1.61
C SER A 197 -32.67 -17.51 -0.86
N ILE A 198 -32.44 -16.60 0.08
CA ILE A 198 -31.28 -16.67 0.98
C ILE A 198 -31.79 -16.55 2.40
N GLU A 199 -32.27 -17.65 2.96
CA GLU A 199 -32.06 -17.89 4.39
C GLU A 199 -30.56 -17.94 4.62
N THR A 200 -29.92 -16.76 4.61
CA THR A 200 -28.60 -16.61 5.20
C THR A 200 -28.79 -16.99 6.67
N PRO A 201 -28.13 -18.07 7.13
CA PRO A 201 -28.13 -18.39 8.55
C PRO A 201 -27.73 -17.11 9.27
N ALA A 202 -28.58 -16.66 10.19
CA ALA A 202 -28.55 -15.39 10.92
C ALA A 202 -27.11 -14.86 10.98
N SER A 203 -26.89 -13.69 10.44
CA SER A 203 -25.56 -13.10 10.22
C SER A 203 -24.74 -13.25 11.52
N ARG A 204 -23.94 -14.31 11.56
CA ARG A 204 -23.12 -14.61 12.71
C ARG A 204 -22.15 -13.47 12.83
N GLU A 205 -22.34 -12.59 13.79
CA GLU A 205 -21.39 -11.51 14.06
C GLU A 205 -20.02 -12.14 14.34
N TRP A 206 -19.16 -12.07 13.37
CA TRP A 206 -17.81 -12.60 13.48
C TRP A 206 -16.99 -11.68 14.38
N THR A 207 -16.65 -12.17 15.56
CA THR A 207 -15.63 -11.53 16.39
C THR A 207 -14.26 -12.10 16.04
N LEU A 208 -13.19 -11.31 16.25
CA LEU A 208 -11.81 -11.76 16.04
C LEU A 208 -11.55 -13.09 16.79
N ARG A 209 -12.08 -13.21 18.02
CA ARG A 209 -11.93 -14.42 18.86
C ARG A 209 -12.62 -15.65 18.24
N SER A 210 -13.74 -15.48 17.56
CA SER A 210 -14.42 -16.59 16.88
C SER A 210 -13.75 -16.95 15.56
N ALA A 211 -13.26 -15.95 14.82
CA ALA A 211 -12.56 -16.13 13.55
C ALA A 211 -11.25 -16.92 13.73
N VAL A 212 -10.42 -16.54 14.71
CA VAL A 212 -9.13 -17.23 14.99
C VAL A 212 -9.30 -18.71 15.36
N LYS A 213 -10.48 -19.12 15.82
CA LYS A 213 -10.78 -20.54 16.12
C LYS A 213 -11.13 -21.37 14.88
N THR A 214 -11.33 -20.74 13.72
CA THR A 214 -11.66 -21.46 12.48
C THR A 214 -10.39 -21.82 11.71
N PRO A 215 -10.28 -23.06 11.19
CA PRO A 215 -9.11 -23.45 10.39
C PRO A 215 -8.96 -22.63 9.11
N ASN A 216 -10.08 -22.13 8.54
CA ASN A 216 -10.08 -21.37 7.30
C ASN A 216 -9.28 -20.08 7.39
N ILE A 217 -9.30 -19.39 8.55
CA ILE A 217 -8.49 -18.17 8.69
C ILE A 217 -6.99 -18.47 8.71
N TRP A 218 -6.60 -19.60 9.32
CA TRP A 218 -5.20 -20.00 9.32
C TRP A 218 -4.71 -20.45 7.94
N LEU A 219 -5.55 -21.14 7.16
CA LEU A 219 -5.24 -21.46 5.78
C LEU A 219 -5.03 -20.20 4.94
N LEU A 220 -5.89 -19.19 5.11
CA LEU A 220 -5.71 -17.88 4.45
C LEU A 220 -4.41 -17.21 4.90
N VAL A 221 -4.14 -17.16 6.20
CA VAL A 221 -2.92 -16.54 6.74
C VAL A 221 -1.67 -17.23 6.20
N PHE A 222 -1.63 -18.56 6.18
CA PHE A 222 -0.49 -19.30 5.62
C PHE A 222 -0.36 -19.12 4.12
N SER A 223 -1.46 -19.13 3.36
CA SER A 223 -1.46 -18.88 1.92
C SER A 223 -0.88 -17.51 1.60
N GLU A 224 -1.34 -16.46 2.27
CA GLU A 224 -0.85 -15.09 2.09
C GLU A 224 0.61 -14.94 2.57
N PHE A 225 0.98 -15.61 3.67
CA PHE A 225 2.36 -15.60 4.17
C PHE A 225 3.33 -16.18 3.13
N PHE A 226 3.01 -17.33 2.54
CA PHE A 226 3.87 -17.94 1.53
C PHE A 226 3.86 -17.17 0.20
N TYR A 227 2.70 -16.68 -0.23
CA TYR A 227 2.58 -15.93 -1.49
C TYR A 227 3.32 -14.59 -1.41
N TRP A 228 3.03 -13.78 -0.39
CA TRP A 228 3.64 -12.46 -0.24
C TRP A 228 5.03 -12.51 0.39
N GLY A 229 5.22 -13.28 1.46
CA GLY A 229 6.44 -13.28 2.24
C GLY A 229 7.62 -13.92 1.49
N THR A 230 7.45 -15.14 1.03
CA THR A 230 8.55 -15.89 0.38
C THR A 230 8.55 -15.75 -1.15
N GLY A 231 7.36 -15.68 -1.78
CA GLY A 231 7.27 -15.59 -3.24
C GLY A 231 7.53 -14.18 -3.76
N ASN A 232 6.73 -13.25 -3.32
CA ASN A 232 6.63 -11.94 -3.98
C ASN A 232 7.66 -10.94 -3.43
N TYR A 233 7.73 -10.75 -2.11
CA TYR A 233 8.64 -9.74 -1.54
C TYR A 233 10.11 -10.07 -1.68
N LEU A 234 10.49 -11.35 -1.69
CA LEU A 234 11.87 -11.74 -1.95
C LEU A 234 12.33 -11.29 -3.34
N VAL A 235 11.49 -11.48 -4.34
CA VAL A 235 11.76 -11.05 -5.72
C VAL A 235 11.75 -9.52 -5.81
N ILE A 236 10.69 -8.87 -5.32
CA ILE A 236 10.54 -7.41 -5.36
C ILE A 236 11.72 -6.68 -4.72
N ALA A 237 12.22 -7.17 -3.58
CA ALA A 237 13.29 -6.51 -2.86
C ALA A 237 14.66 -6.56 -3.57
N HIS A 238 14.92 -7.62 -4.33
CA HIS A 238 16.27 -7.89 -4.79
C HIS A 238 16.44 -7.90 -6.32
N GLN A 239 15.36 -7.91 -7.11
CA GLN A 239 15.45 -8.13 -8.56
C GLN A 239 16.21 -7.01 -9.29
N ILE A 240 16.05 -5.73 -8.91
CA ILE A 240 16.75 -4.62 -9.54
C ILE A 240 18.25 -4.75 -9.26
N LYS A 241 18.60 -4.95 -7.98
CA LYS A 241 20.02 -5.15 -7.59
C LYS A 241 20.64 -6.34 -8.30
N PHE A 242 19.93 -7.47 -8.37
CA PHE A 242 20.41 -8.64 -9.09
C PHE A 242 20.70 -8.34 -10.56
N ALA A 243 19.80 -7.60 -11.24
CA ALA A 243 20.02 -7.21 -12.63
C ALA A 243 21.23 -6.29 -12.81
N VAL A 244 21.42 -5.33 -11.89
CA VAL A 244 22.60 -4.46 -11.88
C VAL A 244 23.89 -5.23 -11.64
N ASP A 245 23.90 -6.17 -10.71
CA ASP A 245 25.04 -7.05 -10.44
C ASP A 245 25.40 -7.94 -11.66
N MET A 246 24.42 -8.26 -12.52
CA MET A 246 24.62 -8.97 -13.80
C MET A 246 25.09 -8.04 -14.94
N GLY A 247 25.29 -6.76 -14.68
CA GLY A 247 25.80 -5.78 -15.64
C GLY A 247 24.75 -5.03 -16.44
N TYR A 248 23.46 -5.15 -16.12
CA TYR A 248 22.41 -4.35 -16.75
C TYR A 248 22.34 -2.96 -16.14
N THR A 249 21.87 -1.98 -16.90
CA THR A 249 21.65 -0.62 -16.39
C THR A 249 20.48 -0.57 -15.41
N SER A 250 20.58 0.28 -14.38
CA SER A 250 19.51 0.45 -13.37
C SER A 250 18.18 0.88 -13.99
N ILE A 251 18.20 1.73 -15.02
CA ILE A 251 17.03 2.15 -15.78
C ILE A 251 16.34 0.95 -16.46
N LEU A 252 17.12 0.06 -17.11
CA LEU A 252 16.55 -1.14 -17.74
C LEU A 252 15.94 -2.07 -16.68
N ALA A 253 16.64 -2.31 -15.59
CA ALA A 253 16.15 -3.12 -14.48
C ALA A 253 14.84 -2.55 -13.87
N ALA A 254 14.77 -1.24 -13.65
CA ALA A 254 13.57 -0.55 -13.17
C ALA A 254 12.43 -0.59 -14.18
N SER A 255 12.73 -0.52 -15.49
CA SER A 255 11.72 -0.63 -16.56
C SER A 255 11.07 -2.02 -16.57
N VAL A 256 11.86 -3.09 -16.45
CA VAL A 256 11.36 -4.47 -16.35
C VAL A 256 10.53 -4.65 -15.08
N PHE A 257 10.95 -4.02 -13.99
CA PHE A 257 10.18 -4.02 -12.73
C PHE A 257 8.82 -3.32 -12.87
N ALA A 258 8.77 -2.22 -13.63
CA ALA A 258 7.49 -1.54 -13.94
C ALA A 258 6.56 -2.44 -14.78
N LEU A 259 7.09 -3.23 -15.73
CA LEU A 259 6.31 -4.20 -16.50
C LEU A 259 5.66 -5.29 -15.62
N PHE A 260 6.33 -5.73 -14.58
CA PHE A 260 5.73 -6.64 -13.58
C PHE A 260 4.47 -6.02 -12.95
N GLY A 261 4.53 -4.73 -12.61
CA GLY A 261 3.37 -3.99 -12.11
C GLY A 261 2.22 -3.94 -13.11
N ILE A 262 2.51 -3.68 -14.39
CA ILE A 262 1.50 -3.64 -15.46
C ILE A 262 0.85 -5.02 -15.65
N ALA A 263 1.65 -6.10 -15.66
CA ALA A 263 1.15 -7.46 -15.76
C ALA A 263 0.24 -7.84 -14.58
N SER A 264 0.55 -7.37 -13.36
CA SER A 264 -0.27 -7.59 -12.17
C SER A 264 -1.66 -6.95 -12.27
N ILE A 265 -1.80 -5.84 -13.01
CA ILE A 265 -3.09 -5.20 -13.28
C ILE A 265 -4.01 -6.14 -14.06
N GLY A 266 -3.47 -6.83 -15.07
CA GLY A 266 -4.22 -7.83 -15.84
C GLY A 266 -4.80 -8.92 -14.92
N GLY A 267 -3.99 -9.46 -14.00
CA GLY A 267 -4.43 -10.44 -13.01
C GLY A 267 -5.53 -9.91 -12.07
N GLN A 268 -5.41 -8.67 -11.61
CA GLN A 268 -6.39 -8.04 -10.71
C GLN A 268 -7.75 -7.77 -11.39
N LEU A 269 -7.77 -7.57 -12.71
CA LEU A 269 -9.01 -7.37 -13.47
C LEU A 269 -9.71 -8.69 -13.81
N CYS A 270 -8.97 -9.80 -13.84
CA CYS A 270 -9.51 -11.14 -14.12
C CYS A 270 -10.01 -11.87 -12.86
N ALA A 271 -9.67 -11.39 -11.67
CA ALA A 271 -10.07 -11.97 -10.38
C ALA A 271 -11.39 -11.36 -9.89
#